data_4ac42e02ea9d96b00660f7c6cc428ea5
#
_entry.id   4ac42e02ea9d96b00660f7c6cc428ea5
#
_cell.length_a   1.000
_cell.length_b   1.000
_cell.length_c   1.000
_cell.angle_alpha   90.00
_cell.angle_beta   90.00
_cell.angle_gamma   90.00
#
_symmetry.space_group_name_H-M   'P 1'
#
loop_
_entity.id
_entity.type
_entity.pdbx_description
1 polymer ?
#
loop_
_entity_poly.entity_id
_entity_poly.type
_entity_poly.pdbx_seq_one_letter_code
_entity_poly.pdbx_strand_id
1 'polypeptide(L)'
;MKFPKTHSLKEIAEIIGSEFVGEDNFPVMGMNEIHVVEPGDIVFVDHPKYYDKALQSAATIVLINKVVDCPEGKALLISDDPFRDFNKLTNHFRPFTFSNVSISLTAEIGEGTIIQPNCFVGNHVKIGKNCLIHSNVTIYDHCVIGDNVMIQAGTILGA
;
A
#
# COMPACT_ATOMS: atom_id res chain seq x y z
N MET A 1 -2.49 -0.67 2.27
CA MET A 1 -3.24 -1.29 1.16
C MET A 1 -4.04 -2.47 1.68
N LYS A 2 -5.36 -2.51 1.51
CA LYS A 2 -6.17 -3.70 1.80
C LYS A 2 -6.20 -4.63 0.58
N PHE A 3 -6.19 -5.93 0.81
CA PHE A 3 -6.31 -6.93 -0.24
C PHE A 3 -7.79 -7.12 -0.63
N PRO A 4 -8.08 -7.53 -1.89
CA PRO A 4 -9.45 -7.76 -2.34
C PRO A 4 -10.17 -8.89 -1.59
N LYS A 5 -9.41 -9.86 -1.08
CA LYS A 5 -9.87 -10.99 -0.25
C LYS A 5 -8.82 -11.29 0.81
N THR A 6 -9.22 -12.02 1.84
CA THR A 6 -8.29 -12.58 2.83
C THR A 6 -7.46 -13.70 2.18
N HIS A 7 -6.18 -13.69 2.43
CA HIS A 7 -5.22 -14.73 2.03
C HIS A 7 -4.72 -15.49 3.26
N SER A 8 -4.19 -16.68 3.06
CA SER A 8 -3.48 -17.40 4.10
C SER A 8 -2.01 -16.94 4.17
N LEU A 9 -1.40 -17.07 5.35
CA LEU A 9 0.03 -16.82 5.54
C LEU A 9 0.89 -17.61 4.53
N LYS A 10 0.52 -18.88 4.31
CA LYS A 10 1.18 -19.76 3.36
C LYS A 10 1.11 -19.25 1.93
N GLU A 11 -0.07 -18.79 1.46
CA GLU A 11 -0.20 -18.18 0.13
C GLU A 11 0.71 -16.96 -0.03
N ILE A 12 0.79 -16.10 0.99
CA ILE A 12 1.67 -14.93 0.96
C ILE A 12 3.14 -15.35 0.92
N ALA A 13 3.54 -16.31 1.77
CA ALA A 13 4.89 -16.83 1.79
C ALA A 13 5.30 -17.46 0.43
N GLU A 14 4.41 -18.17 -0.23
CA GLU A 14 4.63 -18.74 -1.56
C GLU A 14 4.85 -17.66 -2.63
N ILE A 15 4.08 -16.55 -2.58
CA ILE A 15 4.24 -15.42 -3.52
C ILE A 15 5.64 -14.83 -3.45
N ILE A 16 6.19 -14.64 -2.26
CA ILE A 16 7.51 -14.04 -2.08
C ILE A 16 8.64 -15.07 -2.04
N GLY A 17 8.33 -16.35 -1.82
CA GLY A 17 9.31 -17.41 -1.69
C GLY A 17 10.02 -17.39 -0.34
N SER A 18 9.32 -17.04 0.74
CA SER A 18 9.86 -16.93 2.09
C SER A 18 9.46 -18.12 2.97
N GLU A 19 10.25 -18.37 4.01
CA GLU A 19 9.83 -19.17 5.16
C GLU A 19 8.89 -18.35 6.05
N PHE A 20 8.13 -19.01 6.92
CA PHE A 20 7.24 -18.32 7.85
C PHE A 20 7.15 -19.04 9.21
N VAL A 21 6.73 -18.30 10.22
CA VAL A 21 6.43 -18.78 11.57
C VAL A 21 4.99 -18.41 11.88
N GLY A 22 4.16 -19.42 12.13
CA GLY A 22 2.73 -19.26 12.38
C GLY A 22 1.94 -20.41 11.76
N GLU A 23 0.61 -20.32 11.86
CA GLU A 23 -0.29 -21.30 11.25
C GLU A 23 -0.42 -21.07 9.74
N ASP A 24 -0.45 -22.14 8.93
CA ASP A 24 -0.60 -22.06 7.47
C ASP A 24 -1.76 -21.14 7.05
N ASN A 25 -2.88 -21.25 7.76
CA ASN A 25 -4.12 -20.51 7.48
C ASN A 25 -4.24 -19.18 8.23
N PHE A 26 -3.16 -18.69 8.85
CA PHE A 26 -3.20 -17.39 9.54
C PHE A 26 -3.68 -16.30 8.58
N PRO A 27 -4.71 -15.49 8.95
CA PRO A 27 -5.37 -14.58 8.01
C PRO A 27 -4.53 -13.34 7.70
N VAL A 28 -4.36 -13.06 6.42
CA VAL A 28 -3.67 -11.88 5.89
C VAL A 28 -4.63 -11.06 5.04
N MET A 29 -4.91 -9.83 5.44
CA MET A 29 -5.95 -8.97 4.85
C MET A 29 -5.41 -7.73 4.15
N GLY A 30 -4.13 -7.41 4.34
CA GLY A 30 -3.54 -6.22 3.75
C GLY A 30 -2.07 -6.07 4.07
N MET A 31 -1.54 -4.92 3.72
CA MET A 31 -0.17 -4.49 4.05
C MET A 31 -0.12 -2.97 4.15
N ASN A 32 0.59 -2.45 5.14
CA ASN A 32 0.65 -1.02 5.38
C ASN A 32 1.97 -0.62 6.06
N GLU A 33 2.20 0.70 6.10
CA GLU A 33 3.26 1.27 6.92
C GLU A 33 2.95 1.14 8.41
N ILE A 34 3.99 1.04 9.22
CA ILE A 34 3.91 0.78 10.67
C ILE A 34 3.01 1.75 11.45
N HIS A 35 2.76 2.95 10.92
CA HIS A 35 1.96 3.98 11.57
C HIS A 35 0.45 3.84 11.34
N VAL A 36 0.06 3.04 10.36
CA VAL A 36 -1.34 2.89 9.91
C VAL A 36 -1.78 1.44 9.79
N VAL A 37 -0.97 0.50 10.30
CA VAL A 37 -1.29 -0.93 10.29
C VAL A 37 -2.45 -1.25 11.22
N GLU A 38 -3.23 -2.23 10.81
CA GLU A 38 -4.35 -2.81 11.55
C GLU A 38 -4.16 -4.33 11.67
N PRO A 39 -4.93 -5.01 12.54
CA PRO A 39 -4.93 -6.48 12.58
C PRO A 39 -5.23 -7.08 11.20
N GLY A 40 -4.44 -8.06 10.79
CA GLY A 40 -4.47 -8.67 9.46
C GLY A 40 -3.54 -8.02 8.44
N ASP A 41 -2.90 -6.92 8.78
CA ASP A 41 -1.92 -6.27 7.90
C ASP A 41 -0.51 -6.88 8.08
N ILE A 42 0.24 -6.87 6.97
CA ILE A 42 1.69 -7.09 6.94
C ILE A 42 2.38 -5.75 7.15
N VAL A 43 3.36 -5.73 8.05
CA VAL A 43 4.37 -4.66 8.15
C VAL A 43 5.75 -5.25 7.87
N PHE A 44 6.67 -4.50 7.28
CA PHE A 44 8.03 -4.96 7.12
C PHE A 44 9.00 -4.24 8.05
N VAL A 45 10.08 -4.94 8.40
CA VAL A 45 11.22 -4.38 9.15
C VAL A 45 12.50 -5.09 8.71
N ASP A 46 13.53 -4.30 8.42
CA ASP A 46 14.83 -4.76 7.94
C ASP A 46 16.01 -4.38 8.88
N HIS A 47 15.76 -3.54 9.88
CA HIS A 47 16.80 -3.06 10.79
C HIS A 47 16.49 -3.41 12.25
N PRO A 48 17.44 -4.02 13.01
CA PRO A 48 17.22 -4.49 14.38
C PRO A 48 16.67 -3.46 15.35
N LYS A 49 17.01 -2.19 15.19
CA LYS A 49 16.51 -1.07 16.01
C LYS A 49 14.98 -0.97 16.02
N TYR A 50 14.33 -1.46 14.97
CA TYR A 50 12.89 -1.30 14.78
C TYR A 50 12.10 -2.62 14.93
N TYR A 51 12.78 -3.73 15.25
CA TYR A 51 12.12 -5.03 15.42
C TYR A 51 11.02 -4.95 16.48
N ASP A 52 11.35 -4.47 17.68
CA ASP A 52 10.38 -4.36 18.78
C ASP A 52 9.18 -3.50 18.39
N LYS A 53 9.43 -2.39 17.70
CA LYS A 53 8.36 -1.51 17.22
C LYS A 53 7.41 -2.23 16.25
N ALA A 54 7.93 -3.03 15.32
CA ALA A 54 7.15 -3.81 14.38
C ALA A 54 6.40 -4.95 15.09
N LEU A 55 7.08 -5.71 15.95
CA LEU A 55 6.49 -6.80 16.70
C LEU A 55 5.41 -6.36 17.69
N GLN A 56 5.47 -5.14 18.21
CA GLN A 56 4.48 -4.55 19.13
C GLN A 56 3.41 -3.70 18.41
N SER A 57 3.53 -3.51 17.08
CA SER A 57 2.54 -2.76 16.31
C SER A 57 1.18 -3.47 16.26
N ALA A 58 0.17 -2.82 15.71
CA ALA A 58 -1.15 -3.43 15.48
C ALA A 58 -1.14 -4.48 14.36
N ALA A 59 -0.11 -4.51 13.50
CA ALA A 59 0.04 -5.54 12.46
C ALA A 59 0.13 -6.93 13.10
N THR A 60 -0.54 -7.89 12.52
CA THR A 60 -0.46 -9.28 12.99
C THR A 60 0.54 -10.12 12.18
N ILE A 61 1.04 -9.60 11.06
CA ILE A 61 2.09 -10.25 10.27
C ILE A 61 3.29 -9.32 10.15
N VAL A 62 4.49 -9.82 10.49
CA VAL A 62 5.73 -9.07 10.39
C VAL A 62 6.67 -9.73 9.38
N LEU A 63 6.98 -9.03 8.30
CA LEU A 63 7.99 -9.41 7.34
C LEU A 63 9.36 -8.90 7.84
N ILE A 64 10.26 -9.81 8.17
CA ILE A 64 11.49 -9.54 8.94
C ILE A 64 12.67 -10.31 8.36
N ASN A 65 13.88 -9.74 8.49
CA ASN A 65 15.10 -10.36 7.94
C ASN A 65 15.84 -11.29 8.93
N LYS A 66 15.21 -11.65 10.04
CA LYS A 66 15.79 -12.56 11.03
C LYS A 66 14.68 -13.33 11.76
N VAL A 67 14.95 -14.61 12.04
CA VAL A 67 14.09 -15.36 12.94
C VAL A 67 14.22 -14.79 14.36
N VAL A 68 13.09 -14.43 14.94
CA VAL A 68 12.96 -13.91 16.30
C VAL A 68 11.80 -14.61 17.00
N ASP A 69 11.67 -14.43 18.30
CA ASP A 69 10.51 -14.93 19.03
C ASP A 69 9.24 -14.26 18.49
N CYS A 70 8.29 -15.09 18.03
CA CYS A 70 7.02 -14.61 17.50
C CYS A 70 6.04 -14.33 18.66
N PRO A 71 5.58 -13.09 18.84
CA PRO A 71 4.59 -12.81 19.88
C PRO A 71 3.27 -13.57 19.65
N GLU A 72 2.57 -13.87 20.72
CA GLU A 72 1.25 -14.51 20.66
C GLU A 72 0.28 -13.70 19.77
N GLY A 73 -0.50 -14.37 18.94
CA GLY A 73 -1.44 -13.72 18.02
C GLY A 73 -0.81 -13.08 16.79
N LYS A 74 0.49 -13.33 16.53
CA LYS A 74 1.20 -12.85 15.35
C LYS A 74 1.79 -13.98 14.53
N ALA A 75 2.26 -13.62 13.33
CA ALA A 75 3.00 -14.48 12.43
C ALA A 75 4.20 -13.73 11.86
N LEU A 76 5.24 -14.46 11.46
CA LEU A 76 6.42 -13.89 10.81
C LEU A 76 6.56 -14.45 9.40
N LEU A 77 6.95 -13.59 8.47
CA LEU A 77 7.49 -13.95 7.16
C LEU A 77 9.00 -13.66 7.20
N ILE A 78 9.82 -14.67 6.91
CA ILE A 78 11.27 -14.54 7.05
C ILE A 78 11.88 -14.32 5.67
N SER A 79 12.48 -13.18 5.45
CA SER A 79 13.07 -12.77 4.18
C SER A 79 14.48 -12.22 4.39
N ASP A 80 15.39 -12.52 3.50
CA ASP A 80 16.73 -11.90 3.47
C ASP A 80 16.68 -10.40 3.09
N ASP A 81 15.62 -9.98 2.40
CA ASP A 81 15.36 -8.58 2.01
C ASP A 81 13.86 -8.24 2.13
N PRO A 82 13.41 -7.86 3.34
CA PRO A 82 12.01 -7.52 3.58
C PRO A 82 11.46 -6.39 2.72
N PHE A 83 12.29 -5.40 2.39
CA PHE A 83 11.86 -4.30 1.52
C PHE A 83 11.59 -4.76 0.09
N ARG A 84 12.49 -5.57 -0.48
CA ARG A 84 12.30 -6.18 -1.81
C ARG A 84 11.00 -6.99 -1.85
N ASP A 85 10.79 -7.83 -0.85
CA ASP A 85 9.65 -8.74 -0.83
C ASP A 85 8.33 -8.02 -0.52
N PHE A 86 8.37 -6.97 0.29
CA PHE A 86 7.22 -6.08 0.48
C PHE A 86 6.83 -5.39 -0.85
N ASN A 87 7.80 -4.93 -1.64
CA ASN A 87 7.56 -4.38 -2.98
C ASN A 87 7.04 -5.45 -3.95
N LYS A 88 7.52 -6.70 -3.85
CA LYS A 88 7.01 -7.81 -4.66
C LYS A 88 5.53 -8.07 -4.38
N LEU A 89 5.11 -8.05 -3.12
CA LEU A 89 3.70 -8.13 -2.74
C LEU A 89 2.90 -6.94 -3.25
N THR A 90 3.44 -5.72 -3.13
CA THR A 90 2.79 -4.52 -3.65
C THR A 90 2.50 -4.65 -5.14
N ASN A 91 3.49 -5.06 -5.92
CA ASN A 91 3.35 -5.25 -7.37
C ASN A 91 2.43 -6.43 -7.73
N HIS A 92 2.37 -7.47 -6.89
CA HIS A 92 1.46 -8.59 -7.10
C HIS A 92 0.00 -8.18 -6.91
N PHE A 93 -0.32 -7.44 -5.85
CA PHE A 93 -1.69 -7.05 -5.52
C PHE A 93 -2.14 -5.75 -6.19
N ARG A 94 -1.22 -4.89 -6.59
CA ARG A 94 -1.46 -3.66 -7.35
C ARG A 94 -0.43 -3.51 -8.46
N PRO A 95 -0.52 -4.32 -9.51
CA PRO A 95 0.38 -4.20 -10.65
C PRO A 95 0.18 -2.85 -11.34
N PHE A 96 1.26 -2.28 -11.86
CA PHE A 96 1.18 -1.06 -12.66
C PHE A 96 0.30 -1.31 -13.89
N THR A 97 -0.67 -0.44 -14.10
CA THR A 97 -1.59 -0.50 -15.24
C THR A 97 -1.40 0.75 -16.11
N PHE A 98 -1.07 0.55 -17.38
CA PHE A 98 -0.93 1.66 -18.31
C PHE A 98 -2.24 2.42 -18.49
N SER A 99 -2.14 3.75 -18.56
CA SER A 99 -3.21 4.62 -19.02
C SER A 99 -2.80 5.31 -20.31
N ASN A 100 -3.67 5.29 -21.30
CA ASN A 100 -3.49 5.99 -22.58
C ASN A 100 -4.33 7.29 -22.67
N VAL A 101 -4.89 7.71 -21.55
CA VAL A 101 -5.70 8.92 -21.43
C VAL A 101 -5.17 9.80 -20.31
N SER A 102 -5.36 11.11 -20.43
CA SER A 102 -4.89 12.07 -19.42
C SER A 102 -5.63 11.95 -18.08
N ILE A 103 -6.91 11.63 -18.11
CA ILE A 103 -7.74 11.37 -16.92
C ILE A 103 -8.34 9.99 -17.09
N SER A 104 -7.99 9.07 -16.16
CA SER A 104 -8.49 7.70 -16.21
C SER A 104 -10.02 7.65 -16.09
N LEU A 105 -10.64 6.75 -16.85
CA LEU A 105 -12.08 6.47 -16.77
C LEU A 105 -12.50 5.84 -15.43
N THR A 106 -11.54 5.32 -14.66
CA THR A 106 -11.78 4.78 -13.32
C THR A 106 -11.57 5.79 -12.21
N ALA A 107 -11.15 7.04 -12.55
CA ALA A 107 -11.04 8.12 -11.60
C ALA A 107 -12.43 8.64 -11.20
N GLU A 108 -12.62 8.87 -9.91
CA GLU A 108 -13.82 9.48 -9.33
C GLU A 108 -13.52 10.95 -9.00
N ILE A 109 -14.23 11.87 -9.65
CA ILE A 109 -14.01 13.31 -9.46
C ILE A 109 -15.28 13.93 -8.89
N GLY A 110 -15.14 14.57 -7.72
CA GLY A 110 -16.24 15.22 -7.01
C GLY A 110 -16.77 16.44 -7.73
N GLU A 111 -18.03 16.76 -7.47
CA GLU A 111 -18.75 17.90 -8.04
C GLU A 111 -18.03 19.22 -7.74
N GLY A 112 -18.00 20.14 -8.70
CA GLY A 112 -17.37 21.45 -8.58
C GLY A 112 -15.84 21.43 -8.64
N THR A 113 -15.21 20.26 -8.80
CA THR A 113 -13.75 20.15 -8.96
C THR A 113 -13.34 20.54 -10.36
N ILE A 114 -12.33 21.41 -10.45
CA ILE A 114 -11.75 21.93 -11.69
C ILE A 114 -10.36 21.32 -11.88
N ILE A 115 -10.15 20.68 -13.03
CA ILE A 115 -8.85 20.15 -13.44
C ILE A 115 -8.39 20.92 -14.65
N GLN A 116 -7.28 21.64 -14.52
CA GLN A 116 -6.71 22.41 -15.62
C GLN A 116 -6.02 21.52 -16.66
N PRO A 117 -5.77 22.04 -17.87
CA PRO A 117 -5.13 21.26 -18.94
C PRO A 117 -3.77 20.70 -18.57
N ASN A 118 -3.37 19.62 -19.27
CA ASN A 118 -2.10 18.89 -19.12
C ASN A 118 -1.93 18.19 -17.76
N CYS A 119 -3.01 17.89 -17.06
CA CYS A 119 -2.96 17.06 -15.87
C CYS A 119 -3.02 15.59 -16.28
N PHE A 120 -2.32 14.74 -15.50
CA PHE A 120 -2.51 13.30 -15.53
C PHE A 120 -3.19 12.85 -14.24
N VAL A 121 -4.29 12.11 -14.36
CA VAL A 121 -5.02 11.50 -13.25
C VAL A 121 -5.11 10.01 -13.51
N GLY A 122 -4.41 9.24 -12.70
CA GLY A 122 -4.25 7.79 -12.83
C GLY A 122 -5.50 6.98 -12.48
N ASN A 123 -5.34 5.66 -12.52
CA ASN A 123 -6.43 4.73 -12.28
C ASN A 123 -6.88 4.75 -10.81
N HIS A 124 -8.19 4.65 -10.59
CA HIS A 124 -8.78 4.58 -9.25
C HIS A 124 -8.43 5.74 -8.32
N VAL A 125 -8.04 6.89 -8.89
CA VAL A 125 -7.86 8.12 -8.12
C VAL A 125 -9.21 8.61 -7.67
N LYS A 126 -9.30 9.09 -6.42
CA LYS A 126 -10.50 9.75 -5.89
C LYS A 126 -10.16 11.19 -5.53
N ILE A 127 -10.86 12.13 -6.15
CA ILE A 127 -10.75 13.57 -5.86
C ILE A 127 -12.10 14.03 -5.31
N GLY A 128 -12.06 14.68 -4.16
CA GLY A 128 -13.24 15.23 -3.50
C GLY A 128 -13.87 16.40 -4.26
N LYS A 129 -14.83 17.08 -3.63
CA LYS A 129 -15.60 18.19 -4.20
C LYS A 129 -14.84 19.51 -4.10
N ASN A 130 -15.15 20.44 -5.02
CA ASN A 130 -14.67 21.83 -5.03
C ASN A 130 -13.14 21.95 -4.97
N CYS A 131 -12.41 21.01 -5.56
CA CYS A 131 -10.97 21.05 -5.66
C CYS A 131 -10.52 21.89 -6.87
N LEU A 132 -9.31 22.44 -6.80
CA LEU A 132 -8.65 23.11 -7.90
C LEU A 132 -7.30 22.43 -8.18
N ILE A 133 -7.22 21.73 -9.30
CA ILE A 133 -6.00 21.06 -9.75
C ILE A 133 -5.40 21.91 -10.87
N HIS A 134 -4.27 22.56 -10.57
CA HIS A 134 -3.58 23.41 -11.55
C HIS A 134 -2.92 22.59 -12.66
N SER A 135 -2.55 23.26 -13.74
CA SER A 135 -1.97 22.63 -14.92
C SER A 135 -0.67 21.88 -14.64
N ASN A 136 -0.41 20.83 -15.42
CA ASN A 136 0.78 19.97 -15.30
C ASN A 136 0.90 19.20 -13.97
N VAL A 137 -0.20 19.00 -13.26
CA VAL A 137 -0.24 18.13 -12.07
C VAL A 137 -0.31 16.68 -12.51
N THR A 138 0.46 15.82 -11.85
CA THR A 138 0.43 14.37 -12.04
C THR A 138 -0.05 13.69 -10.77
N ILE A 139 -1.13 12.93 -10.85
CA ILE A 139 -1.70 12.16 -9.74
C ILE A 139 -1.66 10.69 -10.15
N TYR A 140 -0.80 9.89 -9.49
CA TYR A 140 -0.68 8.46 -9.76
C TYR A 140 -1.85 7.67 -9.19
N ASP A 141 -1.93 6.41 -9.63
CA ASP A 141 -3.00 5.48 -9.32
C ASP A 141 -3.32 5.39 -7.81
N HIS A 142 -4.60 5.22 -7.50
CA HIS A 142 -5.11 5.01 -6.14
C HIS A 142 -4.92 6.16 -5.12
N CYS A 143 -4.49 7.33 -5.55
CA CYS A 143 -4.44 8.51 -4.67
C CYS A 143 -5.85 8.92 -4.25
N VAL A 144 -5.98 9.36 -3.00
CA VAL A 144 -7.23 9.91 -2.45
C VAL A 144 -7.00 11.33 -2.00
N ILE A 145 -7.76 12.27 -2.57
CA ILE A 145 -7.71 13.72 -2.30
C ILE A 145 -9.06 14.12 -1.71
N GLY A 146 -9.03 14.79 -0.57
CA GLY A 146 -10.25 15.27 0.10
C GLY A 146 -10.93 16.43 -0.62
N ASP A 147 -11.98 16.98 -0.01
CA ASP A 147 -12.72 18.13 -0.53
C ASP A 147 -11.95 19.42 -0.34
N ASN A 148 -12.23 20.44 -1.19
CA ASN A 148 -11.71 21.80 -1.11
C ASN A 148 -10.16 21.90 -1.15
N VAL A 149 -9.50 20.96 -1.81
CA VAL A 149 -8.05 20.93 -1.94
C VAL A 149 -7.60 21.70 -3.18
N MET A 150 -6.56 22.52 -3.03
CA MET A 150 -5.86 23.14 -4.15
C MET A 150 -4.49 22.49 -4.34
N ILE A 151 -4.19 22.04 -5.56
CA ILE A 151 -2.90 21.45 -5.93
C ILE A 151 -2.22 22.35 -6.95
N GLN A 152 -1.04 22.85 -6.61
CA GLN A 152 -0.28 23.80 -7.44
C GLN A 152 0.32 23.11 -8.68
N ALA A 153 0.54 23.93 -9.71
CA ALA A 153 1.08 23.45 -10.98
C ALA A 153 2.41 22.71 -10.84
N GLY A 154 2.56 21.60 -11.59
CA GLY A 154 3.75 20.77 -11.60
C GLY A 154 3.91 19.84 -10.39
N THR A 155 2.92 19.76 -9.50
CA THR A 155 2.94 18.82 -8.36
C THR A 155 2.78 17.37 -8.84
N ILE A 156 3.54 16.45 -8.23
CA ILE A 156 3.42 15.01 -8.45
C ILE A 156 2.98 14.35 -7.14
N LEU A 157 1.93 13.55 -7.19
CA LEU A 157 1.37 12.82 -6.04
C LEU A 157 1.37 11.32 -6.31
N GLY A 158 1.71 10.54 -5.28
CA GLY A 158 1.64 9.08 -5.28
C GLY A 158 2.82 8.37 -5.97
N ALA A 159 3.94 9.08 -6.17
CA ALA A 159 5.17 8.52 -6.75
C ALA A 159 5.99 7.76 -5.71
#